data_649b90f9065d0e344c4157dd851def78
#
_entry.id   649b90f9065d0e344c4157dd851def78
#
_cell.length_a   1.000
_cell.length_b   1.000
_cell.length_c   1.000
_cell.angle_alpha   90.00
_cell.angle_beta   90.00
_cell.angle_gamma   90.00
#
_symmetry.space_group_name_H-M   'P 1'
#
loop_
_entity.id
_entity.type
_entity.pdbx_description
1 polymer ?
#
loop_
_entity_poly.entity_id
_entity_poly.type
_entity_poly.pdbx_seq_one_letter_code
_entity_poly.pdbx_strand_id
1 'polypeptide(L)'
;MRREPHVRFCERAAVKFHRATHRNIYVRSERASQRVMESISRFITQKLKLKVNEAKSAVARPQERKFLGFSFTAGPDIIRTIAPKSLDRFKQRIRDITRRAKGVSIKTTMEELATYMRGWRGYFGFCETPEVLVALTRWIRLRLRAALWRQWKTPRRRRAALVALGVSGWAARNTAGSGRGPWYLARSRALSTGLSNAYFKSLGLPSLFQSC
;
A
#
# COMPACT_ATOMS: atom_id res chain seq x y z
N MET A 1 -33.36 18.27 -1.22
CA MET A 1 -33.44 17.01 -1.99
C MET A 1 -32.04 16.60 -2.42
N ARG A 2 -31.39 15.67 -1.69
CA ARG A 2 -30.08 15.13 -2.03
C ARG A 2 -30.26 13.99 -3.03
N ARG A 3 -29.69 14.13 -4.22
CA ARG A 3 -29.67 13.09 -5.25
C ARG A 3 -28.72 11.97 -4.81
N GLU A 4 -29.26 10.78 -4.60
CA GLU A 4 -28.48 9.58 -4.35
C GLU A 4 -27.79 9.12 -5.66
N PRO A 5 -26.56 8.57 -5.57
CA PRO A 5 -25.86 8.10 -6.75
C PRO A 5 -26.53 6.82 -7.30
N HIS A 6 -27.01 6.90 -8.53
CA HIS A 6 -27.46 5.74 -9.29
C HIS A 6 -26.30 4.79 -9.58
N VAL A 7 -26.42 3.58 -9.10
CA VAL A 7 -25.53 2.48 -9.49
C VAL A 7 -25.89 2.06 -10.91
N ARG A 8 -25.05 2.38 -11.90
CA ARG A 8 -25.21 1.89 -13.28
C ARG A 8 -24.81 0.42 -13.34
N PHE A 9 -25.75 -0.40 -13.75
CA PHE A 9 -25.53 -1.79 -14.13
C PHE A 9 -24.73 -1.80 -15.46
N CYS A 10 -23.52 -2.36 -15.44
CA CYS A 10 -22.74 -2.51 -16.65
C CYS A 10 -23.04 -3.90 -17.25
N GLU A 11 -24.01 -3.95 -18.16
CA GLU A 11 -24.24 -5.11 -19.00
C GLU A 11 -23.19 -5.15 -20.12
N ARG A 12 -22.22 -6.04 -19.98
CA ARG A 12 -21.56 -6.73 -21.10
C ARG A 12 -21.04 -8.05 -20.59
N ALA A 13 -21.87 -9.08 -20.67
CA ALA A 13 -21.48 -10.45 -20.44
C ALA A 13 -20.91 -11.05 -21.74
N ALA A 14 -19.60 -11.05 -21.87
CA ALA A 14 -18.94 -12.04 -22.70
C ALA A 14 -18.58 -13.24 -21.82
N VAL A 15 -19.31 -14.32 -21.95
CA VAL A 15 -19.08 -15.58 -21.22
C VAL A 15 -17.82 -16.23 -21.79
N LYS A 16 -16.68 -16.10 -21.08
CA LYS A 16 -15.60 -17.09 -21.12
C LYS A 16 -15.43 -17.64 -19.71
N PHE A 17 -15.77 -18.91 -19.54
CA PHE A 17 -15.59 -19.68 -18.32
C PHE A 17 -14.11 -19.84 -18.02
N HIS A 18 -13.54 -18.97 -17.17
CA HIS A 18 -12.34 -19.26 -16.39
C HIS A 18 -12.28 -18.36 -15.17
N ARG A 19 -12.39 -18.96 -13.98
CA ARG A 19 -12.31 -18.41 -12.62
C ARG A 19 -13.52 -17.60 -12.16
N ALA A 20 -14.07 -18.06 -11.02
CA ALA A 20 -15.17 -17.43 -10.30
C ALA A 20 -14.90 -15.94 -10.08
N THR A 21 -15.53 -15.08 -10.86
CA THR A 21 -15.54 -13.63 -10.66
C THR A 21 -16.38 -13.34 -9.42
N HIS A 22 -15.78 -12.73 -8.40
CA HIS A 22 -16.53 -12.22 -7.26
C HIS A 22 -17.43 -11.08 -7.75
N ARG A 23 -18.74 -11.29 -7.69
CA ARG A 23 -19.74 -10.24 -7.97
C ARG A 23 -20.19 -9.64 -6.64
N ASN A 24 -20.30 -8.33 -6.57
CA ASN A 24 -20.86 -7.61 -5.43
C ASN A 24 -22.12 -6.89 -5.90
N ILE A 25 -23.20 -7.04 -5.14
CA ILE A 25 -24.48 -6.39 -5.37
C ILE A 25 -24.78 -5.55 -4.16
N TYR A 26 -24.97 -4.24 -4.36
CA TYR A 26 -25.24 -3.29 -3.30
C TYR A 26 -26.72 -2.96 -3.28
N VAL A 27 -27.33 -3.03 -2.09
CA VAL A 27 -28.74 -2.71 -1.86
C VAL A 27 -28.86 -1.87 -0.58
N ARG A 28 -30.03 -1.21 -0.39
CA ARG A 28 -30.23 -0.24 0.69
C ARG A 28 -30.44 -0.87 2.08
N SER A 29 -30.90 -2.11 2.16
CA SER A 29 -31.19 -2.76 3.44
C SER A 29 -30.74 -4.21 3.48
N GLU A 30 -30.48 -4.71 4.68
CA GLU A 30 -30.10 -6.11 4.90
C GLU A 30 -31.18 -7.07 4.44
N ARG A 31 -32.45 -6.77 4.71
CA ARG A 31 -33.61 -7.56 4.24
C ARG A 31 -33.65 -7.65 2.70
N ALA A 32 -33.32 -6.57 2.00
CA ALA A 32 -33.23 -6.58 0.54
C ALA A 32 -32.03 -7.40 0.09
N SER A 33 -30.89 -7.34 0.77
CA SER A 33 -29.70 -8.15 0.48
C SER A 33 -29.99 -9.63 0.55
N GLN A 34 -30.69 -10.08 1.60
CA GLN A 34 -31.06 -11.49 1.77
C GLN A 34 -31.99 -11.96 0.66
N ARG A 35 -33.03 -11.20 0.33
CA ARG A 35 -33.94 -11.52 -0.79
C ARG A 35 -33.18 -11.66 -2.13
N VAL A 36 -32.25 -10.74 -2.40
CA VAL A 36 -31.44 -10.78 -3.62
C VAL A 36 -30.54 -12.01 -3.62
N MET A 37 -29.90 -12.34 -2.48
CA MET A 37 -29.06 -13.52 -2.36
C MET A 37 -29.85 -14.80 -2.63
N GLU A 38 -31.05 -14.96 -2.02
CA GLU A 38 -31.92 -16.12 -2.22
C GLU A 38 -32.39 -16.23 -3.66
N SER A 39 -32.84 -15.10 -4.25
CA SER A 39 -33.33 -15.05 -5.64
C SER A 39 -32.22 -15.47 -6.62
N ILE A 40 -31.03 -14.91 -6.48
CA ILE A 40 -29.89 -15.23 -7.34
C ILE A 40 -29.41 -16.68 -7.12
N SER A 41 -29.34 -17.15 -5.88
CA SER A 41 -28.94 -18.52 -5.58
C SER A 41 -29.93 -19.50 -6.21
N ARG A 42 -31.23 -19.22 -6.11
CA ARG A 42 -32.28 -20.03 -6.75
C ARG A 42 -32.14 -20.03 -8.27
N PHE A 43 -31.93 -18.87 -8.88
CA PHE A 43 -31.74 -18.75 -10.32
C PHE A 43 -30.52 -19.54 -10.81
N ILE A 44 -29.35 -19.39 -10.12
CA ILE A 44 -28.13 -20.11 -10.45
C ILE A 44 -28.33 -21.62 -10.36
N THR A 45 -29.00 -22.09 -9.29
CA THR A 45 -29.19 -23.52 -9.05
C THR A 45 -30.25 -24.11 -9.95
N GLN A 46 -31.41 -23.43 -10.09
CA GLN A 46 -32.55 -24.00 -10.83
C GLN A 46 -32.47 -23.79 -12.34
N LYS A 47 -32.09 -22.57 -12.77
CA LYS A 47 -32.07 -22.23 -14.21
C LYS A 47 -30.71 -22.54 -14.85
N LEU A 48 -29.60 -22.19 -14.21
CA LEU A 48 -28.28 -22.43 -14.77
C LEU A 48 -27.68 -23.79 -14.38
N LYS A 49 -28.32 -24.53 -13.48
CA LYS A 49 -27.85 -25.82 -12.97
C LYS A 49 -26.42 -25.78 -12.41
N LEU A 50 -26.03 -24.64 -11.87
CA LEU A 50 -24.69 -24.41 -11.29
C LEU A 50 -24.78 -24.42 -9.76
N LYS A 51 -23.71 -24.88 -9.11
CA LYS A 51 -23.60 -24.90 -7.64
C LYS A 51 -23.08 -23.56 -7.11
N VAL A 52 -23.82 -22.95 -6.19
CA VAL A 52 -23.38 -21.73 -5.47
C VAL A 52 -22.34 -22.13 -4.42
N ASN A 53 -21.25 -21.36 -4.34
CA ASN A 53 -20.23 -21.56 -3.32
C ASN A 53 -20.63 -20.78 -2.05
N GLU A 54 -21.28 -21.45 -1.12
CA GLU A 54 -21.78 -20.87 0.13
C GLU A 54 -20.66 -20.26 1.01
N ALA A 55 -19.48 -20.89 1.05
CA ALA A 55 -18.35 -20.38 1.82
C ALA A 55 -17.81 -19.03 1.31
N LYS A 56 -18.08 -18.69 0.04
CA LYS A 56 -17.66 -17.44 -0.60
C LYS A 56 -18.80 -16.44 -0.82
N SER A 57 -20.04 -16.87 -0.62
CA SER A 57 -21.25 -16.07 -0.82
C SER A 57 -21.78 -15.65 0.55
N ALA A 58 -21.93 -14.36 0.79
CA ALA A 58 -22.46 -13.87 2.05
C ALA A 58 -23.06 -12.46 1.88
N VAL A 59 -24.10 -12.20 2.65
CA VAL A 59 -24.62 -10.86 2.89
C VAL A 59 -23.78 -10.24 4.01
N ALA A 60 -23.27 -9.04 3.78
CA ALA A 60 -22.48 -8.31 4.78
C ALA A 60 -22.50 -6.81 4.49
N ARG A 61 -22.18 -5.99 5.48
CA ARG A 61 -22.05 -4.54 5.29
C ARG A 61 -20.81 -4.20 4.48
N PRO A 62 -20.82 -3.12 3.66
CA PRO A 62 -19.67 -2.73 2.84
C PRO A 62 -18.36 -2.59 3.59
N GLN A 63 -18.38 -2.09 4.84
CA GLN A 63 -17.20 -1.91 5.69
C GLN A 63 -16.57 -3.23 6.16
N GLU A 64 -17.34 -4.31 6.23
CA GLU A 64 -16.86 -5.64 6.61
C GLU A 64 -16.20 -6.38 5.44
N ARG A 65 -16.39 -5.90 4.25
CA ARG A 65 -15.91 -6.53 3.01
C ARG A 65 -14.92 -5.62 2.30
N LYS A 66 -14.02 -6.25 1.59
CA LYS A 66 -13.09 -5.56 0.67
C LYS A 66 -13.52 -5.80 -0.78
N PHE A 67 -13.41 -4.76 -1.58
CA PHE A 67 -13.63 -4.84 -3.01
C PHE A 67 -12.46 -4.22 -3.76
N LEU A 68 -11.88 -4.98 -4.69
CA LEU A 68 -10.72 -4.53 -5.49
C LEU A 68 -9.57 -3.92 -4.67
N GLY A 69 -9.32 -4.46 -3.48
CA GLY A 69 -8.24 -3.97 -2.61
C GLY A 69 -8.58 -2.75 -1.77
N PHE A 70 -9.80 -2.23 -1.88
CA PHE A 70 -10.33 -1.17 -1.04
C PHE A 70 -11.31 -1.72 0.01
N SER A 71 -11.52 -0.97 1.06
CA SER A 71 -12.56 -1.11 2.06
C SER A 71 -13.23 0.24 2.31
N PHE A 72 -14.33 0.26 3.02
CA PHE A 72 -15.08 1.46 3.33
C PHE A 72 -15.08 1.69 4.84
N THR A 73 -15.07 2.95 5.26
CA THR A 73 -15.21 3.29 6.70
C THR A 73 -16.64 3.03 7.17
N ALA A 74 -16.77 2.78 8.49
CA ALA A 74 -18.06 2.83 9.17
C ALA A 74 -18.33 4.28 9.59
N GLY A 75 -19.53 4.79 9.33
CA GLY A 75 -19.92 6.14 9.76
C GLY A 75 -20.90 6.82 8.79
N PRO A 76 -21.30 8.05 9.09
CA PRO A 76 -22.18 8.82 8.23
C PRO A 76 -21.53 9.15 6.88
N ASP A 77 -20.22 9.39 6.88
CA ASP A 77 -19.42 9.60 5.68
C ASP A 77 -18.68 8.31 5.32
N ILE A 78 -19.15 7.66 4.26
CA ILE A 78 -18.53 6.44 3.75
C ILE A 78 -17.33 6.83 2.90
N ILE A 79 -16.13 6.67 3.47
CA ILE A 79 -14.85 6.99 2.83
C ILE A 79 -14.21 5.71 2.30
N ARG A 80 -13.71 5.75 1.07
CA ARG A 80 -12.97 4.67 0.45
C ARG A 80 -11.52 4.66 0.93
N THR A 81 -11.16 3.60 1.66
CA THR A 81 -9.81 3.38 2.21
C THR A 81 -9.13 2.20 1.54
N ILE A 82 -7.82 2.11 1.68
CA ILE A 82 -7.06 0.95 1.18
C ILE A 82 -7.23 -0.19 2.19
N ALA A 83 -7.66 -1.37 1.71
CA ALA A 83 -7.87 -2.52 2.58
C ALA A 83 -6.56 -2.93 3.29
N PRO A 84 -6.60 -3.29 4.59
CA PRO A 84 -5.41 -3.66 5.38
C PRO A 84 -4.54 -4.72 4.69
N LYS A 85 -5.16 -5.73 4.10
CA LYS A 85 -4.47 -6.80 3.36
C LYS A 85 -3.69 -6.29 2.13
N SER A 86 -4.17 -5.22 1.48
CA SER A 86 -3.47 -4.57 0.37
C SER A 86 -2.27 -3.77 0.87
N LEU A 87 -2.39 -3.11 2.02
CA LEU A 87 -1.29 -2.42 2.70
C LEU A 87 -0.20 -3.40 3.15
N ASP A 88 -0.58 -4.55 3.69
CA ASP A 88 0.36 -5.58 4.12
C ASP A 88 1.13 -6.17 2.94
N ARG A 89 0.46 -6.46 1.82
CA ARG A 89 1.11 -6.91 0.58
C ARG A 89 2.10 -5.86 0.05
N PHE A 90 1.70 -4.59 0.06
CA PHE A 90 2.58 -3.50 -0.32
C PHE A 90 3.81 -3.45 0.57
N LYS A 91 3.63 -3.43 1.88
CA LYS A 91 4.73 -3.42 2.86
C LYS A 91 5.64 -4.64 2.71
N GLN A 92 5.07 -5.81 2.45
CA GLN A 92 5.85 -7.02 2.22
C GLN A 92 6.70 -6.91 0.96
N ARG A 93 6.13 -6.46 -0.16
CA ARG A 93 6.88 -6.25 -1.40
C ARG A 93 8.02 -5.24 -1.24
N ILE A 94 7.77 -4.13 -0.51
CA ILE A 94 8.83 -3.17 -0.19
C ILE A 94 9.93 -3.81 0.67
N ARG A 95 9.57 -4.68 1.62
CA ARG A 95 10.56 -5.44 2.44
C ARG A 95 11.42 -6.32 1.55
N ASP A 96 10.83 -7.00 0.59
CA ASP A 96 11.55 -7.91 -0.32
C ASP A 96 12.51 -7.13 -1.23
N ILE A 97 12.06 -6.02 -1.82
CA ILE A 97 12.89 -5.13 -2.65
C ILE A 97 14.07 -4.56 -1.85
N THR A 98 13.85 -4.16 -0.59
CA THR A 98 14.86 -3.55 0.29
C THR A 98 15.62 -4.57 1.15
N ARG A 99 15.56 -5.85 0.82
CA ARG A 99 16.17 -6.92 1.60
C ARG A 99 17.69 -6.88 1.47
N ARG A 100 18.40 -7.10 2.60
CA ARG A 100 19.86 -7.06 2.69
C ARG A 100 20.56 -8.07 1.77
N ALA A 101 19.96 -9.22 1.58
CA ALA A 101 20.57 -10.36 0.87
C ALA A 101 20.58 -10.25 -0.65
N LYS A 102 20.03 -9.18 -1.24
CA LYS A 102 19.89 -9.04 -2.71
C LYS A 102 21.22 -8.80 -3.43
N GLY A 103 22.29 -8.34 -2.74
CA GLY A 103 23.59 -8.08 -3.36
C GLY A 103 23.63 -6.99 -4.44
N VAL A 104 22.51 -6.32 -4.68
CA VAL A 104 22.38 -5.30 -5.74
C VAL A 104 22.72 -3.90 -5.25
N SER A 105 23.08 -3.02 -6.19
CA SER A 105 23.37 -1.63 -5.91
C SER A 105 22.14 -0.87 -5.39
N ILE A 106 22.37 0.25 -4.68
CA ILE A 106 21.27 1.11 -4.25
C ILE A 106 20.52 1.69 -5.46
N LYS A 107 21.21 2.00 -6.56
CA LYS A 107 20.61 2.50 -7.79
C LYS A 107 19.59 1.52 -8.35
N THR A 108 19.96 0.27 -8.52
CA THR A 108 19.06 -0.82 -8.98
C THR A 108 17.87 -1.00 -8.03
N THR A 109 18.13 -0.95 -6.72
CA THR A 109 17.05 -1.01 -5.70
C THR A 109 16.08 0.15 -5.84
N MET A 110 16.59 1.37 -6.11
CA MET A 110 15.75 2.56 -6.28
C MET A 110 14.91 2.49 -7.56
N GLU A 111 15.46 2.01 -8.66
CA GLU A 111 14.75 1.82 -9.94
C GLU A 111 13.60 0.82 -9.81
N GLU A 112 13.87 -0.34 -9.20
CA GLU A 112 12.84 -1.37 -8.93
C GLU A 112 11.74 -0.81 -8.02
N LEU A 113 12.15 -0.11 -6.96
CA LEU A 113 11.24 0.50 -6.01
C LEU A 113 10.36 1.58 -6.66
N ALA A 114 10.96 2.44 -7.47
CA ALA A 114 10.25 3.52 -8.16
C ALA A 114 9.22 2.96 -9.17
N THR A 115 9.58 1.93 -9.91
CA THR A 115 8.67 1.26 -10.85
C THR A 115 7.47 0.65 -10.11
N TYR A 116 7.73 -0.09 -9.03
CA TYR A 116 6.67 -0.67 -8.21
C TYR A 116 5.77 0.38 -7.57
N MET A 117 6.35 1.44 -6.99
CA MET A 117 5.59 2.52 -6.36
C MET A 117 4.71 3.30 -7.35
N ARG A 118 5.20 3.55 -8.58
CA ARG A 118 4.40 4.21 -9.63
C ARG A 118 3.18 3.39 -10.03
N GLY A 119 3.36 2.09 -10.29
CA GLY A 119 2.24 1.20 -10.62
C GLY A 119 1.23 1.09 -9.48
N TRP A 120 1.71 0.92 -8.24
CA TRP A 120 0.85 0.83 -7.06
C TRP A 120 0.07 2.14 -6.81
N ARG A 121 0.73 3.28 -6.98
CA ARG A 121 0.09 4.59 -6.88
C ARG A 121 -0.97 4.80 -7.95
N GLY A 122 -0.73 4.38 -9.20
CA GLY A 122 -1.71 4.48 -10.29
C GLY A 122 -3.03 3.77 -9.93
N TYR A 123 -2.96 2.70 -9.14
CA TYR A 123 -4.12 1.94 -8.70
C TYR A 123 -4.75 2.48 -7.39
N PHE A 124 -3.94 2.81 -6.40
CA PHE A 124 -4.41 3.18 -5.05
C PHE A 124 -4.36 4.69 -4.77
N GLY A 125 -3.80 5.49 -5.67
CA GLY A 125 -3.58 6.92 -5.44
C GLY A 125 -4.84 7.78 -5.27
N PHE A 126 -5.99 7.27 -5.71
CA PHE A 126 -7.30 7.93 -5.53
C PHE A 126 -8.07 7.43 -4.30
N CYS A 127 -7.39 6.84 -3.30
CA CYS A 127 -7.99 6.60 -1.99
C CYS A 127 -8.30 7.96 -1.31
N GLU A 128 -9.42 8.00 -0.58
CA GLU A 128 -9.90 9.21 0.09
C GLU A 128 -9.22 9.45 1.45
N THR A 129 -8.20 8.64 1.79
CA THR A 129 -7.38 8.76 3.00
C THR A 129 -5.91 9.01 2.63
N PRO A 130 -5.55 10.24 2.22
CA PRO A 130 -4.18 10.56 1.76
C PRO A 130 -3.11 10.36 2.85
N GLU A 131 -3.49 10.43 4.13
CA GLU A 131 -2.59 10.22 5.27
C GLU A 131 -1.92 8.84 5.23
N VAL A 132 -2.62 7.84 4.74
CA VAL A 132 -2.09 6.48 4.56
C VAL A 132 -0.94 6.48 3.56
N LEU A 133 -1.07 7.20 2.44
CA LEU A 133 -0.04 7.32 1.40
C LEU A 133 1.19 8.09 1.91
N VAL A 134 0.95 9.15 2.70
CA VAL A 134 2.02 9.93 3.36
C VAL A 134 2.77 9.05 4.35
N ALA A 135 2.04 8.32 5.21
CA ALA A 135 2.63 7.41 6.19
C ALA A 135 3.45 6.29 5.54
N LEU A 136 2.95 5.69 4.43
CA LEU A 136 3.70 4.68 3.67
C LEU A 136 4.98 5.27 3.06
N THR A 137 4.91 6.46 2.47
CA THR A 137 6.09 7.14 1.90
C THR A 137 7.14 7.41 2.98
N ARG A 138 6.71 7.88 4.16
CA ARG A 138 7.60 8.08 5.32
C ARG A 138 8.25 6.76 5.77
N TRP A 139 7.47 5.71 5.85
CA TRP A 139 7.97 4.39 6.23
C TRP A 139 8.99 3.83 5.22
N ILE A 140 8.77 4.00 3.92
CA ILE A 140 9.73 3.59 2.87
C ILE A 140 11.07 4.31 3.06
N ARG A 141 11.05 5.63 3.29
CA ARG A 141 12.27 6.41 3.53
C ARG A 141 13.03 5.94 4.77
N LEU A 142 12.34 5.59 5.85
CA LEU A 142 12.98 4.99 7.02
C LEU A 142 13.64 3.65 6.70
N ARG A 143 13.02 2.81 5.91
CA ARG A 143 13.61 1.55 5.46
C ARG A 143 14.86 1.76 4.61
N LEU A 144 14.82 2.70 3.69
CA LEU A 144 15.97 3.04 2.83
C LEU A 144 17.13 3.58 3.66
N ARG A 145 16.87 4.46 4.64
CA ARG A 145 17.90 4.92 5.59
C ARG A 145 18.52 3.76 6.36
N ALA A 146 17.72 2.86 6.87
CA ALA A 146 18.21 1.67 7.57
C ALA A 146 18.99 0.72 6.63
N ALA A 147 18.60 0.60 5.37
CA ALA A 147 19.32 -0.22 4.39
C ALA A 147 20.68 0.38 4.05
N LEU A 148 20.76 1.69 3.74
CA LEU A 148 22.00 2.41 3.49
C LEU A 148 22.93 2.36 4.70
N TRP A 149 22.41 2.57 5.90
CA TRP A 149 23.20 2.43 7.14
C TRP A 149 23.86 1.08 7.28
N ARG A 150 23.19 0.01 6.91
CA ARG A 150 23.76 -1.35 6.91
C ARG A 150 24.82 -1.52 5.83
N GLN A 151 24.64 -0.92 4.64
CA GLN A 151 25.61 -0.99 3.54
C GLN A 151 26.94 -0.32 3.91
N TRP A 152 26.92 0.73 4.71
CA TRP A 152 28.15 1.42 5.18
C TRP A 152 28.97 0.62 6.21
N LYS A 153 28.55 -0.55 6.58
CA LYS A 153 29.19 -1.57 7.44
C LYS A 153 29.94 -1.04 8.66
N THR A 154 31.02 -0.23 8.48
CA THR A 154 31.94 0.21 9.52
C THR A 154 31.65 1.65 10.00
N PRO A 155 31.94 1.98 11.28
CA PRO A 155 31.78 3.33 11.81
C PRO A 155 32.53 4.40 10.98
N ARG A 156 33.74 4.06 10.51
CA ARG A 156 34.56 4.96 9.67
C ARG A 156 33.82 5.32 8.36
N ARG A 157 33.27 4.32 7.65
CA ARG A 157 32.50 4.54 6.41
C ARG A 157 31.21 5.30 6.67
N ARG A 158 30.50 4.98 7.76
CA ARG A 158 29.26 5.68 8.18
C ARG A 158 29.52 7.16 8.42
N ARG A 159 30.60 7.49 9.16
CA ARG A 159 31.01 8.88 9.40
C ARG A 159 31.35 9.59 8.10
N ALA A 160 32.20 9.01 7.26
CA ALA A 160 32.58 9.60 5.97
C ALA A 160 31.37 9.87 5.08
N ALA A 161 30.46 8.89 4.96
CA ALA A 161 29.22 9.03 4.18
C ALA A 161 28.30 10.14 4.71
N LEU A 162 28.12 10.25 6.03
CA LEU A 162 27.31 11.33 6.63
C LEU A 162 27.93 12.71 6.41
N VAL A 163 29.24 12.84 6.53
CA VAL A 163 29.93 14.12 6.27
C VAL A 163 29.81 14.50 4.80
N ALA A 164 30.01 13.55 3.88
CA ALA A 164 29.82 13.77 2.44
C ALA A 164 28.38 14.20 2.08
N LEU A 165 27.39 13.82 2.91
CA LEU A 165 25.99 14.22 2.78
C LEU A 165 25.64 15.52 3.54
N GLY A 166 26.66 16.28 3.99
CA GLY A 166 26.48 17.59 4.63
C GLY A 166 26.11 17.53 6.12
N VAL A 167 26.27 16.39 6.78
CA VAL A 167 26.07 16.30 8.23
C VAL A 167 27.33 16.77 8.95
N SER A 168 27.20 17.58 10.00
CA SER A 168 28.32 18.08 10.79
C SER A 168 29.21 16.93 11.32
N GLY A 169 30.53 17.14 11.36
CA GLY A 169 31.49 16.11 11.76
C GLY A 169 31.25 15.57 13.16
N TRP A 170 30.76 16.41 14.09
CA TRP A 170 30.39 16.00 15.44
C TRP A 170 29.19 15.05 15.44
N ALA A 171 28.07 15.44 14.76
CA ALA A 171 26.87 14.62 14.68
C ALA A 171 27.13 13.31 13.93
N ALA A 172 27.94 13.35 12.86
CA ALA A 172 28.33 12.17 12.10
C ALA A 172 29.16 11.19 12.96
N ARG A 173 30.12 11.68 13.78
CA ARG A 173 30.93 10.86 14.70
C ARG A 173 30.04 10.18 15.74
N ASN A 174 29.21 10.93 16.45
CA ASN A 174 28.34 10.41 17.51
C ASN A 174 27.35 9.38 16.98
N THR A 175 26.76 9.65 15.80
CA THR A 175 25.82 8.71 15.20
C THR A 175 26.51 7.45 14.69
N ALA A 176 27.69 7.59 14.07
CA ALA A 176 28.45 6.45 13.52
C ALA A 176 28.99 5.51 14.61
N GLY A 177 29.33 6.04 15.78
CA GLY A 177 29.80 5.28 16.95
C GLY A 177 28.69 4.64 17.79
N SER A 178 27.42 4.94 17.48
CA SER A 178 26.29 4.42 18.26
C SER A 178 26.10 2.91 18.07
N GLY A 179 25.98 2.17 19.17
CA GLY A 179 25.64 0.74 19.17
C GLY A 179 24.17 0.43 18.87
N ARG A 180 23.31 1.46 18.69
CA ARG A 180 21.90 1.26 18.40
C ARG A 180 21.66 0.70 17.01
N GLY A 181 20.60 -0.12 16.86
CA GLY A 181 20.27 -0.79 15.62
C GLY A 181 19.91 0.16 14.45
N PRO A 182 20.07 -0.31 13.20
CA PRO A 182 19.84 0.50 12.00
C PRO A 182 18.45 1.12 11.91
N TRP A 183 17.43 0.43 12.41
CA TRP A 183 16.05 0.93 12.40
C TRP A 183 15.84 2.09 13.37
N TYR A 184 16.48 2.04 14.53
CA TYR A 184 16.47 3.14 15.47
C TYR A 184 17.18 4.37 14.89
N LEU A 185 18.39 4.15 14.37
CA LEU A 185 19.20 5.23 13.80
C LEU A 185 18.62 5.85 12.54
N ALA A 186 17.82 5.13 11.77
CA ALA A 186 17.08 5.66 10.62
C ALA A 186 16.18 6.86 10.97
N ARG A 187 15.79 7.00 12.24
CA ARG A 187 14.99 8.12 12.78
C ARG A 187 15.85 9.24 13.35
N SER A 188 17.15 9.04 13.46
CA SER A 188 18.05 10.06 14.01
C SER A 188 18.08 11.32 13.14
N ARG A 189 18.36 12.46 13.79
CA ARG A 189 18.50 13.75 13.09
C ARG A 189 19.60 13.67 12.02
N ALA A 190 20.75 13.09 12.34
CA ALA A 190 21.87 12.95 11.41
C ALA A 190 21.49 12.20 10.13
N LEU A 191 20.82 11.05 10.22
CA LEU A 191 20.36 10.32 9.03
C LEU A 191 19.20 11.04 8.31
N SER A 192 18.36 11.75 9.04
CA SER A 192 17.26 12.53 8.44
C SER A 192 17.77 13.72 7.66
N THR A 193 18.85 14.37 8.11
CA THR A 193 19.50 15.48 7.43
C THR A 193 20.28 14.99 6.22
N GLY A 194 21.20 14.05 6.38
CA GLY A 194 22.03 13.55 5.28
C GLY A 194 21.24 12.81 4.21
N LEU A 195 20.38 11.88 4.63
CA LEU A 195 19.47 11.15 3.74
C LEU A 195 18.09 11.82 3.75
N SER A 196 18.06 13.07 3.31
CA SER A 196 16.86 13.90 3.29
C SER A 196 15.82 13.41 2.26
N ASN A 197 14.65 14.01 2.28
CA ASN A 197 13.63 13.73 1.26
C ASN A 197 14.09 14.15 -0.15
N ALA A 198 14.84 15.27 -0.23
CA ALA A 198 15.43 15.76 -1.47
C ALA A 198 16.45 14.74 -2.03
N TYR A 199 17.29 14.17 -1.18
CA TYR A 199 18.24 13.13 -1.56
C TYR A 199 17.55 11.93 -2.19
N PHE A 200 16.48 11.39 -1.58
CA PHE A 200 15.75 10.27 -2.18
C PHE A 200 15.02 10.65 -3.46
N LYS A 201 14.53 11.89 -3.57
CA LYS A 201 13.93 12.41 -4.80
C LYS A 201 14.95 12.49 -5.92
N SER A 202 16.19 12.96 -5.65
CA SER A 202 17.28 13.00 -6.65
C SER A 202 17.70 11.60 -7.13
N LEU A 203 17.53 10.56 -6.30
CA LEU A 203 17.73 9.17 -6.68
C LEU A 203 16.52 8.54 -7.43
N GLY A 204 15.49 9.35 -7.74
CA GLY A 204 14.32 8.88 -8.49
C GLY A 204 13.19 8.24 -7.66
N LEU A 205 13.21 8.35 -6.32
CA LEU A 205 12.14 7.82 -5.49
C LEU A 205 10.86 8.68 -5.64
N PRO A 206 9.74 8.13 -6.16
CA PRO A 206 8.50 8.86 -6.25
C PRO A 206 7.82 9.02 -4.88
N SER A 207 6.96 10.03 -4.74
CA SER A 207 6.00 10.10 -3.64
C SER A 207 4.74 9.32 -4.01
N LEU A 208 4.16 8.61 -3.04
CA LEU A 208 2.84 7.98 -3.21
C LEU A 208 1.73 9.03 -3.17
N PHE A 209 1.94 10.10 -2.41
CA PHE A 209 1.05 11.25 -2.35
C PHE A 209 1.65 12.41 -3.15
N GLN A 210 0.85 13.03 -4.01
CA GLN A 210 1.09 14.34 -4.60
C GLN A 210 -0.09 15.22 -4.22
N SER A 211 0.19 16.32 -3.54
CA SER A 211 -0.75 17.43 -3.52
C SER A 211 -0.92 17.94 -4.96
N CYS A 212 -2.14 17.98 -5.43
CA CYS A 212 -2.49 18.76 -6.61
C CYS A 212 -2.22 20.22 -6.33
#